data_beba4a5e7fd143670a6efa11a62a8dd7
#
_entry.id   beba4a5e7fd143670a6efa11a62a8dd7
#
_cell.length_a   1.000
_cell.length_b   1.000
_cell.length_c   1.000
_cell.angle_alpha   90.00
_cell.angle_beta   90.00
_cell.angle_gamma   90.00
#
_symmetry.space_group_name_H-M   'P 1'
#
loop_
_entity.id
_entity.type
_entity.pdbx_description
1 polymer ?
#
loop_
_entity_poly.entity_id
_entity_poly.type
_entity_poly.pdbx_seq_one_letter_code
_entity_poly.pdbx_strand_id
1 'polypeptide(L)'
;MNATGLHRNALDKFYTKPDIVRQCIEMVSQYIQIRPADLLIEPSAGDGSFIQGMRGLSPNCAFYDISPANSEITQLDFLEYTNSSHENSSQKIHVIGNPPFGRQSSLAIKFIKKAASFAQTISFILPKSFKKESMRNKIPEIFHLICEKDLPKNSFTIEGKDTDVPCVFQIWERRETKRDVIPTDTPSGFRFVVKTVTHDISVRRVGVNAGVIDTNTIDKSIQSHYFIQFTNGKNISDNIQSIQSIKYETNNTVGPRSISKPEVIRAFNEALQTNIE
;
A
#
# COMPACT_ATOMS: atom_id res chain seq x y z
N MET A 1 20.06 12.67 17.83
CA MET A 1 19.16 11.54 17.62
C MET A 1 18.10 12.00 16.64
N ASN A 2 18.22 11.66 15.36
CA ASN A 2 17.24 12.03 14.36
C ASN A 2 16.04 11.08 14.50
N ALA A 3 14.91 11.63 14.92
CA ALA A 3 13.64 10.90 14.94
C ALA A 3 13.22 10.62 13.50
N THR A 4 13.42 9.38 13.05
CA THR A 4 13.04 8.89 11.71
C THR A 4 11.58 8.41 11.68
N GLY A 5 10.67 9.14 12.30
CA GLY A 5 9.23 8.87 12.25
C GLY A 5 8.51 10.13 11.82
N LEU A 6 7.70 10.04 10.75
CA LEU A 6 6.73 11.08 10.45
C LEU A 6 5.85 11.29 11.69
N HIS A 7 5.83 12.52 12.23
CA HIS A 7 4.83 12.93 13.22
C HIS A 7 3.45 12.77 12.54
N ARG A 8 2.73 11.73 12.89
CA ARG A 8 1.37 11.50 12.42
C ARG A 8 0.45 12.39 13.26
N ASN A 9 -0.11 13.41 12.64
CA ASN A 9 -1.31 14.04 13.17
C ASN A 9 -2.43 13.00 13.19
N ALA A 10 -3.34 13.07 14.17
CA ALA A 10 -4.37 12.06 14.42
C ALA A 10 -5.25 11.72 13.18
N LEU A 11 -5.22 12.53 12.12
CA LEU A 11 -6.03 12.40 10.92
C LEU A 11 -5.23 12.14 9.62
N ASP A 12 -3.90 11.88 9.66
CA ASP A 12 -3.06 11.64 8.46
C ASP A 12 -3.36 12.63 7.30
N LYS A 13 -3.52 13.94 7.60
CA LYS A 13 -3.89 14.97 6.61
C LYS A 13 -2.69 15.35 5.73
N PHE A 14 -2.55 14.65 4.62
CA PHE A 14 -1.62 14.98 3.54
C PHE A 14 -2.42 15.57 2.37
N TYR A 15 -2.27 16.86 2.10
CA TYR A 15 -2.90 17.49 0.97
C TYR A 15 -2.07 17.28 -0.30
N THR A 16 -2.71 16.80 -1.36
CA THR A 16 -2.06 16.50 -2.63
C THR A 16 -1.85 17.80 -3.41
N LYS A 17 -0.63 18.04 -3.90
CA LYS A 17 -0.32 19.24 -4.69
C LYS A 17 -1.11 19.27 -6.00
N PRO A 18 -1.48 20.47 -6.50
CA PRO A 18 -2.31 20.61 -7.72
C PRO A 18 -1.70 20.00 -8.98
N ASP A 19 -0.39 20.04 -9.14
CA ASP A 19 0.33 19.43 -10.26
C ASP A 19 0.26 17.88 -10.22
N ILE A 20 0.28 17.31 -9.02
CA ILE A 20 0.13 15.86 -8.81
C ILE A 20 -1.32 15.44 -9.06
N VAL A 21 -2.29 16.22 -8.55
CA VAL A 21 -3.73 15.99 -8.86
C VAL A 21 -3.94 15.97 -10.37
N ARG A 22 -3.41 16.96 -11.10
CA ARG A 22 -3.53 17.01 -12.57
C ARG A 22 -2.99 15.74 -13.22
N GLN A 23 -1.79 15.29 -12.83
CA GLN A 23 -1.21 14.05 -13.34
C GLN A 23 -2.12 12.83 -13.04
N CYS A 24 -2.70 12.75 -11.84
CA CYS A 24 -3.62 11.66 -11.49
C CYS A 24 -4.90 11.69 -12.34
N ILE A 25 -5.48 12.87 -12.56
CA ILE A 25 -6.68 13.04 -13.39
C ILE A 25 -6.40 12.73 -14.86
N GLU A 26 -5.25 13.15 -15.39
CA GLU A 26 -4.81 12.80 -16.75
C GLU A 26 -4.69 11.28 -16.92
N MET A 27 -4.10 10.59 -15.94
CA MET A 27 -4.04 9.13 -15.98
C MET A 27 -5.42 8.49 -15.91
N VAL A 28 -6.33 9.01 -15.08
CA VAL A 28 -7.72 8.52 -15.04
C VAL A 28 -8.37 8.66 -16.42
N SER A 29 -8.27 9.83 -17.07
CA SER A 29 -8.85 10.04 -18.39
C SER A 29 -8.23 9.17 -19.49
N GLN A 30 -6.95 8.79 -19.34
CA GLN A 30 -6.24 7.95 -20.30
C GLN A 30 -6.64 6.46 -20.18
N TYR A 31 -6.85 5.98 -18.96
CA TYR A 31 -7.05 4.54 -18.70
C TYR A 31 -8.51 4.15 -18.45
N ILE A 32 -9.39 5.11 -18.16
CA ILE A 32 -10.79 4.85 -17.84
C ILE A 32 -11.69 5.62 -18.79
N GLN A 33 -12.59 4.91 -19.44
CA GLN A 33 -13.66 5.53 -20.20
C GLN A 33 -14.80 5.94 -19.27
N ILE A 34 -14.85 7.22 -18.88
CA ILE A 34 -15.88 7.82 -18.05
C ILE A 34 -16.96 8.40 -18.96
N ARG A 35 -18.21 8.02 -18.72
CA ARG A 35 -19.38 8.58 -19.44
C ARG A 35 -19.96 9.75 -18.64
N PRO A 36 -20.61 10.74 -19.28
CA PRO A 36 -21.26 11.84 -18.57
C PRO A 36 -22.29 11.40 -17.51
N ALA A 37 -22.88 10.21 -17.68
CA ALA A 37 -23.84 9.65 -16.73
C ALA A 37 -23.16 8.98 -15.52
N ASP A 38 -21.87 8.67 -15.58
CA ASP A 38 -21.17 7.97 -14.51
C ASP A 38 -20.93 8.87 -13.30
N LEU A 39 -20.95 8.31 -12.10
CA LEU A 39 -20.71 9.00 -10.84
C LEU A 39 -19.25 8.90 -10.43
N LEU A 40 -18.62 10.02 -10.14
CA LEU A 40 -17.29 10.10 -9.57
C LEU A 40 -17.38 10.39 -8.06
N ILE A 41 -16.72 9.61 -7.24
CA ILE A 41 -16.71 9.78 -5.79
C ILE A 41 -15.28 10.01 -5.30
N GLU A 42 -15.05 11.09 -4.58
CA GLU A 42 -13.85 11.29 -3.76
C GLU A 42 -14.20 11.01 -2.29
N PRO A 43 -13.60 9.96 -1.68
CA PRO A 43 -14.02 9.46 -0.37
C PRO A 43 -13.33 10.17 0.81
N SER A 44 -12.35 11.04 0.53
CA SER A 44 -11.52 11.76 1.53
C SER A 44 -11.00 13.05 0.89
N ALA A 45 -11.93 13.96 0.60
CA ALA A 45 -11.69 15.11 -0.26
C ALA A 45 -10.89 16.25 0.41
N GLY A 46 -10.77 16.24 1.74
CA GLY A 46 -9.93 17.15 2.51
C GLY A 46 -10.20 18.62 2.23
N ASP A 47 -9.30 19.27 1.50
CA ASP A 47 -9.42 20.68 1.06
C ASP A 47 -10.12 20.85 -0.30
N GLY A 48 -10.41 19.74 -1.01
CA GLY A 48 -11.06 19.75 -2.31
C GLY A 48 -10.11 19.82 -3.50
N SER A 49 -8.84 19.47 -3.33
CA SER A 49 -7.85 19.56 -4.41
C SER A 49 -8.24 18.81 -5.68
N PHE A 50 -8.99 17.70 -5.60
CA PHE A 50 -9.45 16.92 -6.75
C PHE A 50 -10.75 17.42 -7.38
N ILE A 51 -11.54 18.30 -6.71
CA ILE A 51 -12.89 18.71 -7.14
C ILE A 51 -12.90 19.19 -8.59
N GLN A 52 -12.07 20.17 -8.93
CA GLN A 52 -12.06 20.76 -10.26
C GLN A 52 -11.65 19.76 -11.35
N GLY A 53 -10.64 18.94 -11.06
CA GLY A 53 -10.19 17.89 -12.00
C GLY A 53 -11.26 16.84 -12.26
N MET A 54 -11.95 16.38 -11.22
CA MET A 54 -13.02 15.38 -11.35
C MET A 54 -14.23 15.94 -12.10
N ARG A 55 -14.63 17.20 -11.84
CA ARG A 55 -15.69 17.87 -12.59
C ARG A 55 -15.38 18.01 -14.09
N GLY A 56 -14.10 18.11 -14.43
CA GLY A 56 -13.67 18.07 -15.83
C GLY A 56 -13.87 16.71 -16.51
N LEU A 57 -13.99 15.63 -15.76
CA LEU A 57 -14.22 14.26 -16.27
C LEU A 57 -15.72 13.92 -16.35
N SER A 58 -16.52 14.34 -15.38
CA SER A 58 -17.97 14.14 -15.33
C SER A 58 -18.65 15.23 -14.52
N PRO A 59 -19.88 15.67 -14.92
CA PRO A 59 -20.68 16.60 -14.12
C PRO A 59 -21.21 15.96 -12.82
N ASN A 60 -21.28 14.62 -12.77
CA ASN A 60 -21.82 13.89 -11.63
C ASN A 60 -20.67 13.53 -10.67
N CYS A 61 -20.45 14.39 -9.69
CA CYS A 61 -19.39 14.19 -8.67
C CYS A 61 -19.98 14.28 -7.27
N ALA A 62 -19.45 13.44 -6.36
CA ALA A 62 -19.74 13.52 -4.93
C ALA A 62 -18.39 13.52 -4.16
N PHE A 63 -18.29 14.42 -3.19
CA PHE A 63 -17.09 14.65 -2.40
C PHE A 63 -17.40 14.46 -0.93
N TYR A 64 -16.68 13.59 -0.27
CA TYR A 64 -16.89 13.24 1.14
C TYR A 64 -15.60 13.40 1.94
N ASP A 65 -15.72 13.83 3.17
CA ASP A 65 -14.63 13.81 4.14
C ASP A 65 -15.21 13.75 5.57
N ILE A 66 -14.52 13.12 6.48
CA ILE A 66 -14.93 13.06 7.90
C ILE A 66 -14.79 14.43 8.58
N SER A 67 -13.89 15.28 8.09
CA SER A 67 -13.61 16.62 8.59
C SER A 67 -13.28 17.56 7.44
N PRO A 68 -14.29 17.96 6.63
CA PRO A 68 -14.10 18.75 5.42
C PRO A 68 -13.53 20.14 5.73
N ALA A 69 -12.61 20.59 4.88
CA ALA A 69 -12.07 21.96 4.91
C ALA A 69 -12.66 22.85 3.80
N ASN A 70 -13.61 22.34 3.02
CA ASN A 70 -14.26 23.04 1.90
C ASN A 70 -15.77 22.80 1.96
N SER A 71 -16.57 23.85 1.71
CA SER A 71 -18.04 23.82 1.79
C SER A 71 -18.72 22.96 0.71
N GLU A 72 -18.02 22.60 -0.35
CA GLU A 72 -18.52 21.71 -1.41
C GLU A 72 -18.42 20.22 -1.03
N ILE A 73 -17.77 19.92 0.09
CA ILE A 73 -17.53 18.55 0.56
C ILE A 73 -18.57 18.20 1.62
N THR A 74 -19.27 17.10 1.43
CA THR A 74 -20.23 16.59 2.41
C THR A 74 -19.48 15.89 3.54
N GLN A 75 -19.82 16.26 4.79
CA GLN A 75 -19.24 15.57 5.95
C GLN A 75 -19.83 14.17 6.08
N LEU A 76 -18.97 13.15 5.90
CA LEU A 76 -19.35 11.74 5.98
C LEU A 76 -18.12 10.87 6.26
N ASP A 77 -18.27 9.87 7.13
CA ASP A 77 -17.32 8.76 7.17
C ASP A 77 -17.57 7.83 5.97
N PHE A 78 -16.65 7.81 5.02
CA PHE A 78 -16.80 6.99 3.82
C PHE A 78 -16.96 5.49 4.13
N LEU A 79 -16.45 5.01 5.26
CA LEU A 79 -16.64 3.61 5.64
C LEU A 79 -18.10 3.26 5.94
N GLU A 80 -18.93 4.27 6.25
CA GLU A 80 -20.37 4.14 6.46
C GLU A 80 -21.21 4.50 5.23
N TYR A 81 -20.58 4.95 4.13
CA TYR A 81 -21.27 5.27 2.88
C TYR A 81 -22.11 4.08 2.40
N THR A 82 -23.35 4.34 1.99
CA THR A 82 -24.27 3.35 1.40
C THR A 82 -24.64 3.76 -0.02
N ASN A 83 -24.62 2.81 -0.95
CA ASN A 83 -24.94 3.05 -2.36
C ASN A 83 -26.44 2.86 -2.67
N SER A 84 -27.33 3.01 -1.69
CA SER A 84 -28.76 2.70 -1.80
C SER A 84 -29.52 3.46 -2.89
N SER A 85 -29.04 4.63 -3.30
CA SER A 85 -29.68 5.45 -4.35
C SER A 85 -29.30 5.04 -5.78
N HIS A 86 -28.33 4.14 -5.97
CA HIS A 86 -27.78 3.77 -7.28
C HIS A 86 -27.91 2.28 -7.63
N GLU A 87 -28.54 1.47 -6.77
CA GLU A 87 -28.60 0.01 -6.90
C GLU A 87 -29.23 -0.51 -8.21
N ASN A 88 -30.03 0.29 -8.90
CA ASN A 88 -30.76 -0.08 -10.12
C ASN A 88 -30.35 0.74 -11.35
N SER A 89 -29.26 1.51 -11.31
CA SER A 89 -28.86 2.35 -12.42
C SER A 89 -27.78 1.68 -13.28
N SER A 90 -27.85 1.90 -14.61
CA SER A 90 -26.75 1.57 -15.53
C SER A 90 -25.53 2.49 -15.33
N GLN A 91 -25.57 3.35 -14.34
CA GLN A 91 -24.53 4.29 -13.96
C GLN A 91 -23.35 3.55 -13.34
N LYS A 92 -22.16 3.73 -13.90
CA LYS A 92 -20.92 3.25 -13.28
C LYS A 92 -20.46 4.23 -12.21
N ILE A 93 -19.83 3.69 -11.18
CA ILE A 93 -19.23 4.50 -10.11
C ILE A 93 -17.73 4.35 -10.16
N HIS A 94 -17.02 5.47 -10.17
CA HIS A 94 -15.56 5.54 -10.16
C HIS A 94 -15.11 6.26 -8.89
N VAL A 95 -14.27 5.63 -8.09
CA VAL A 95 -13.76 6.21 -6.84
C VAL A 95 -12.33 6.69 -7.06
N ILE A 96 -12.08 7.98 -6.83
CA ILE A 96 -10.81 8.66 -7.12
C ILE A 96 -10.38 9.45 -5.89
N GLY A 97 -9.10 9.50 -5.54
CA GLY A 97 -8.61 10.38 -4.47
C GLY A 97 -7.35 9.88 -3.76
N ASN A 98 -7.08 10.53 -2.62
CA ASN A 98 -5.97 10.21 -1.73
C ASN A 98 -6.53 9.77 -0.37
N PRO A 99 -6.86 8.48 -0.16
CA PRO A 99 -7.42 8.01 1.09
C PRO A 99 -6.40 8.08 2.23
N PRO A 100 -6.85 8.21 3.50
CA PRO A 100 -5.98 8.16 4.65
C PRO A 100 -5.29 6.79 4.74
N PHE A 101 -3.97 6.77 5.02
CA PHE A 101 -3.21 5.52 4.98
C PHE A 101 -3.39 4.68 6.26
N GLY A 102 -3.36 5.33 7.42
CA GLY A 102 -3.41 4.68 8.71
C GLY A 102 -2.15 3.85 9.03
N ARG A 103 -2.13 3.25 10.20
CA ARG A 103 -0.99 2.41 10.62
C ARG A 103 -0.89 1.19 9.71
N GLN A 104 0.30 0.96 9.12
CA GLN A 104 0.56 -0.14 8.18
C GLN A 104 -0.43 -0.20 7.01
N SER A 105 -0.87 0.96 6.54
CA SER A 105 -1.86 1.10 5.46
C SER A 105 -3.23 0.46 5.75
N SER A 106 -3.55 0.24 7.03
CA SER A 106 -4.78 -0.45 7.42
C SER A 106 -6.04 0.32 6.98
N LEU A 107 -5.99 1.65 7.03
CA LEU A 107 -7.13 2.49 6.66
C LEU A 107 -7.30 2.54 5.14
N ALA A 108 -6.20 2.69 4.39
CA ALA A 108 -6.24 2.62 2.92
C ALA A 108 -6.84 1.30 2.42
N ILE A 109 -6.50 0.17 3.06
CA ILE A 109 -7.10 -1.13 2.74
C ILE A 109 -8.61 -1.16 3.02
N LYS A 110 -9.08 -0.54 4.12
CA LYS A 110 -10.51 -0.44 4.42
C LYS A 110 -11.23 0.40 3.36
N PHE A 111 -10.65 1.54 2.94
CA PHE A 111 -11.20 2.39 1.89
C PHE A 111 -11.28 1.64 0.54
N ILE A 112 -10.23 0.90 0.16
CA ILE A 112 -10.24 0.07 -1.04
C ILE A 112 -11.36 -0.98 -0.97
N LYS A 113 -11.49 -1.71 0.14
CA LYS A 113 -12.52 -2.73 0.30
C LYS A 113 -13.93 -2.14 0.28
N LYS A 114 -14.11 -0.97 0.88
CA LYS A 114 -15.38 -0.24 0.86
C LYS A 114 -15.72 0.20 -0.56
N ALA A 115 -14.81 0.87 -1.26
CA ALA A 115 -15.00 1.25 -2.66
C ALA A 115 -15.28 0.03 -3.54
N ALA A 116 -14.55 -1.07 -3.32
CA ALA A 116 -14.70 -2.30 -4.06
C ALA A 116 -16.05 -2.99 -3.88
N SER A 117 -16.88 -2.61 -2.90
CA SER A 117 -18.22 -3.19 -2.77
C SER A 117 -19.20 -2.68 -3.83
N PHE A 118 -18.96 -1.48 -4.42
CA PHE A 118 -19.88 -0.86 -5.37
C PHE A 118 -19.22 -0.24 -6.62
N ALA A 119 -17.93 0.10 -6.57
CA ALA A 119 -17.27 0.82 -7.65
C ALA A 119 -16.91 -0.09 -8.85
N GLN A 120 -16.90 0.51 -10.04
CA GLN A 120 -16.35 -0.07 -11.27
C GLN A 120 -14.83 0.10 -11.32
N THR A 121 -14.32 1.27 -10.88
CA THR A 121 -12.88 1.53 -10.80
C THR A 121 -12.50 2.22 -9.50
N ILE A 122 -11.26 1.98 -9.06
CA ILE A 122 -10.65 2.61 -7.88
C ILE A 122 -9.33 3.20 -8.32
N SER A 123 -9.18 4.52 -8.21
CA SER A 123 -8.00 5.28 -8.61
C SER A 123 -7.45 6.03 -7.41
N PHE A 124 -6.50 5.42 -6.70
CA PHE A 124 -6.02 5.97 -5.44
C PHE A 124 -4.52 6.27 -5.43
N ILE A 125 -4.17 7.35 -4.74
CA ILE A 125 -2.82 7.56 -4.24
C ILE A 125 -2.63 6.66 -3.02
N LEU A 126 -1.63 5.80 -3.06
CA LEU A 126 -1.37 4.79 -2.04
C LEU A 126 0.11 4.82 -1.63
N PRO A 127 0.45 4.39 -0.40
CA PRO A 127 1.85 4.16 -0.04
C PRO A 127 2.55 3.26 -1.05
N LYS A 128 3.81 3.54 -1.36
CA LYS A 128 4.62 2.77 -2.33
C LYS A 128 4.69 1.27 -1.99
N SER A 129 4.44 0.90 -0.73
CA SER A 129 4.32 -0.51 -0.32
C SER A 129 3.22 -1.29 -1.04
N PHE A 130 2.22 -0.61 -1.66
CA PHE A 130 1.20 -1.26 -2.48
C PHE A 130 1.73 -1.85 -3.79
N LYS A 131 2.98 -1.56 -4.16
CA LYS A 131 3.69 -2.27 -5.23
C LYS A 131 4.06 -3.70 -4.84
N LYS A 132 4.14 -4.00 -3.52
CA LYS A 132 4.45 -5.34 -3.02
C LYS A 132 3.27 -6.30 -3.22
N GLU A 133 3.57 -7.52 -3.61
CA GLU A 133 2.60 -8.60 -3.80
C GLU A 133 1.68 -8.79 -2.59
N SER A 134 2.27 -8.78 -1.38
CA SER A 134 1.55 -8.93 -0.13
C SER A 134 0.50 -7.83 0.12
N MET A 135 0.67 -6.65 -0.48
CA MET A 135 -0.31 -5.57 -0.41
C MET A 135 -1.32 -5.67 -1.55
N ARG A 136 -0.88 -5.98 -2.78
CA ARG A 136 -1.77 -6.22 -3.92
C ARG A 136 -2.75 -7.35 -3.66
N ASN A 137 -2.31 -8.41 -2.97
CA ASN A 137 -3.16 -9.54 -2.59
C ASN A 137 -4.26 -9.19 -1.55
N LYS A 138 -4.19 -8.02 -0.91
CA LYS A 138 -5.26 -7.52 -0.02
C LYS A 138 -6.39 -6.81 -0.75
N ILE A 139 -6.20 -6.47 -2.03
CA ILE A 139 -7.21 -5.88 -2.90
C ILE A 139 -8.09 -7.01 -3.42
N PRO A 140 -9.43 -6.84 -3.46
CA PRO A 140 -10.33 -7.90 -3.94
C PRO A 140 -9.93 -8.42 -5.33
N GLU A 141 -9.95 -9.74 -5.51
CA GLU A 141 -9.44 -10.44 -6.69
C GLU A 141 -10.14 -10.04 -8.00
N ILE A 142 -11.41 -9.59 -7.91
CA ILE A 142 -12.15 -9.10 -9.08
C ILE A 142 -11.66 -7.74 -9.60
N PHE A 143 -10.73 -7.07 -8.88
CA PHE A 143 -10.09 -5.83 -9.32
C PHE A 143 -8.73 -6.13 -9.94
N HIS A 144 -8.52 -5.65 -11.15
CA HIS A 144 -7.29 -5.78 -11.92
C HIS A 144 -6.54 -4.46 -11.97
N LEU A 145 -5.25 -4.48 -11.68
CA LEU A 145 -4.39 -3.30 -11.80
C LEU A 145 -4.21 -2.98 -13.29
N ILE A 146 -4.66 -1.81 -13.73
CA ILE A 146 -4.56 -1.37 -15.12
C ILE A 146 -3.56 -0.22 -15.31
N CYS A 147 -3.22 0.51 -14.23
CA CYS A 147 -2.19 1.54 -14.27
C CYS A 147 -1.50 1.63 -12.90
N GLU A 148 -0.17 1.81 -12.92
CA GLU A 148 0.64 2.07 -11.74
C GLU A 148 1.74 3.06 -12.09
N LYS A 149 1.85 4.17 -11.33
CA LYS A 149 2.88 5.19 -11.53
C LYS A 149 3.40 5.70 -10.19
N ASP A 150 4.72 5.69 -10.01
CA ASP A 150 5.36 6.30 -8.85
C ASP A 150 5.13 7.82 -8.87
N LEU A 151 4.75 8.39 -7.73
CA LEU A 151 4.65 9.83 -7.59
C LEU A 151 6.03 10.45 -7.35
N PRO A 152 6.26 11.69 -7.83
CA PRO A 152 7.51 12.42 -7.57
C PRO A 152 7.71 12.68 -6.07
N LYS A 153 8.94 13.05 -5.70
CA LYS A 153 9.21 13.55 -4.33
C LYS A 153 8.42 14.83 -4.07
N ASN A 154 8.11 15.07 -2.80
CA ASN A 154 7.39 16.26 -2.35
C ASN A 154 6.02 16.45 -3.03
N SER A 155 5.29 15.35 -3.25
CA SER A 155 3.95 15.34 -3.85
C SER A 155 2.85 15.91 -2.95
N PHE A 156 3.16 16.15 -1.68
CA PHE A 156 2.19 16.54 -0.66
C PHE A 156 2.61 17.79 0.11
N THR A 157 1.62 18.41 0.76
CA THR A 157 1.85 19.45 1.74
C THR A 157 1.20 19.08 3.08
N ILE A 158 1.87 19.43 4.18
CA ILE A 158 1.33 19.42 5.55
C ILE A 158 1.57 20.82 6.11
N GLU A 159 0.52 21.48 6.57
CA GLU A 159 0.61 22.84 7.14
C GLU A 159 1.39 23.81 6.23
N GLY A 160 1.17 23.68 4.91
CA GLY A 160 1.84 24.52 3.89
C GLY A 160 3.30 24.16 3.60
N LYS A 161 3.85 23.10 4.20
CA LYS A 161 5.24 22.66 3.96
C LYS A 161 5.26 21.42 3.06
N ASP A 162 6.18 21.45 2.10
CA ASP A 162 6.45 20.31 1.23
C ASP A 162 6.86 19.08 2.04
N THR A 163 6.21 17.96 1.74
CA THR A 163 6.45 16.71 2.45
C THR A 163 6.68 15.56 1.48
N ASP A 164 7.81 14.87 1.66
CA ASP A 164 8.14 13.69 0.88
C ASP A 164 7.55 12.43 1.52
N VAL A 165 6.50 11.91 0.89
CA VAL A 165 5.87 10.65 1.26
C VAL A 165 5.94 9.73 0.05
N PRO A 166 6.71 8.63 0.10
CA PRO A 166 6.83 7.71 -1.02
C PRO A 166 5.48 7.05 -1.36
N CYS A 167 4.87 7.49 -2.45
CA CYS A 167 3.56 7.03 -2.90
C CYS A 167 3.57 6.59 -4.35
N VAL A 168 2.54 5.84 -4.70
CA VAL A 168 2.22 5.37 -6.03
C VAL A 168 0.76 5.69 -6.31
N PHE A 169 0.46 6.11 -7.54
CA PHE A 169 -0.92 6.17 -8.02
C PHE A 169 -1.25 4.87 -8.72
N GLN A 170 -2.33 4.21 -8.30
CA GLN A 170 -2.79 2.95 -8.88
C GLN A 170 -4.24 3.09 -9.34
N ILE A 171 -4.53 2.54 -10.54
CA ILE A 171 -5.88 2.42 -11.08
C ILE A 171 -6.22 0.93 -11.15
N TRP A 172 -7.30 0.56 -10.48
CA TRP A 172 -7.85 -0.78 -10.42
C TRP A 172 -9.23 -0.81 -11.05
N GLU A 173 -9.47 -1.78 -11.93
CA GLU A 173 -10.72 -1.96 -12.64
C GLU A 173 -11.39 -3.27 -12.21
N ARG A 174 -12.69 -3.22 -11.95
CA ARG A 174 -13.51 -4.42 -11.73
C ARG A 174 -13.70 -5.17 -13.03
N ARG A 175 -13.49 -6.48 -12.98
CA ARG A 175 -13.76 -7.40 -14.08
C ARG A 175 -14.65 -8.55 -13.63
N GLU A 176 -15.24 -9.26 -14.56
CA GLU A 176 -16.06 -10.45 -14.28
C GLU A 176 -15.22 -11.63 -13.80
N THR A 177 -13.98 -11.71 -14.28
CA THR A 177 -13.04 -12.76 -13.88
C THR A 177 -12.15 -12.28 -12.74
N LYS A 178 -11.79 -13.18 -11.84
CA LYS A 178 -10.78 -12.92 -10.82
C LYS A 178 -9.40 -12.89 -11.45
N ARG A 179 -8.54 -11.96 -10.98
CA ARG A 179 -7.11 -12.02 -11.28
C ARG A 179 -6.44 -13.16 -10.52
N ASP A 180 -5.34 -13.64 -11.07
CA ASP A 180 -4.48 -14.57 -10.34
C ASP A 180 -3.93 -13.89 -9.09
N VAL A 181 -4.04 -14.57 -7.96
CA VAL A 181 -3.35 -14.18 -6.75
C VAL A 181 -1.87 -14.52 -6.93
N ILE A 182 -1.00 -13.56 -6.69
CA ILE A 182 0.43 -13.79 -6.77
C ILE A 182 0.78 -14.84 -5.71
N PRO A 183 1.30 -16.02 -6.10
CA PRO A 183 1.61 -17.08 -5.15
C PRO A 183 2.60 -16.56 -4.10
N THR A 184 2.35 -16.88 -2.85
CA THR A 184 3.34 -16.64 -1.80
C THR A 184 4.23 -17.85 -1.73
N ASP A 185 5.52 -17.67 -2.01
CA ASP A 185 6.49 -18.74 -1.86
C ASP A 185 6.44 -19.32 -0.45
N THR A 186 6.59 -20.63 -0.34
CA THR A 186 6.77 -21.30 0.94
C THR A 186 8.25 -21.36 1.32
N PRO A 187 8.61 -21.24 2.60
CA PRO A 187 10.00 -21.40 3.02
C PRO A 187 10.56 -22.77 2.64
N SER A 188 11.73 -22.80 2.00
CA SER A 188 12.46 -24.02 1.64
C SER A 188 13.82 -24.05 2.34
N GLY A 189 14.06 -25.09 3.13
CA GLY A 189 15.28 -25.23 3.93
C GLY A 189 15.32 -24.40 5.21
N PHE A 190 14.24 -23.71 5.55
CA PHE A 190 14.09 -22.96 6.80
C PHE A 190 12.61 -22.79 7.17
N ARG A 191 12.36 -22.34 8.41
CA ARG A 191 11.01 -21.97 8.86
C ARG A 191 11.02 -20.76 9.78
N PHE A 192 9.94 -20.00 9.78
CA PHE A 192 9.70 -18.98 10.78
C PHE A 192 9.15 -19.61 12.06
N VAL A 193 9.71 -19.22 13.18
CA VAL A 193 9.28 -19.71 14.49
C VAL A 193 8.95 -18.54 15.42
N VAL A 194 8.25 -18.82 16.51
CA VAL A 194 8.06 -17.85 17.60
C VAL A 194 9.33 -17.79 18.45
N LYS A 195 9.62 -16.65 19.06
CA LYS A 195 10.87 -16.42 19.83
C LYS A 195 11.11 -17.45 20.92
N THR A 196 10.06 -18.05 21.47
CA THR A 196 10.13 -19.05 22.55
C THR A 196 10.54 -20.45 22.06
N VAL A 197 10.56 -20.67 20.77
CA VAL A 197 11.01 -21.92 20.12
C VAL A 197 12.47 -21.77 19.74
N THR A 198 13.23 -22.88 19.78
CA THR A 198 14.62 -22.94 19.31
C THR A 198 14.72 -22.39 17.90
N HIS A 199 15.66 -21.47 17.68
CA HIS A 199 15.92 -20.82 16.40
C HIS A 199 17.40 -20.51 16.27
N ASP A 200 17.86 -20.35 15.03
CA ASP A 200 19.28 -20.22 14.72
C ASP A 200 19.68 -18.75 14.54
N ILE A 201 18.76 -17.95 13.96
CA ILE A 201 18.99 -16.53 13.67
C ILE A 201 17.74 -15.69 13.89
N SER A 202 17.96 -14.36 13.97
CA SER A 202 16.92 -13.37 13.79
C SER A 202 17.21 -12.49 12.57
N VAL A 203 16.16 -12.05 11.90
CA VAL A 203 16.23 -11.10 10.77
C VAL A 203 15.46 -9.84 11.16
N ARG A 204 16.14 -8.70 11.14
CA ARG A 204 15.50 -7.44 11.45
C ARG A 204 14.52 -7.04 10.32
N ARG A 205 13.24 -6.86 10.67
CA ARG A 205 12.17 -6.60 9.68
C ARG A 205 11.83 -5.13 9.49
N VAL A 206 12.21 -4.23 10.42
CA VAL A 206 11.85 -2.81 10.39
C VAL A 206 13.01 -1.90 10.81
N GLY A 207 13.02 -0.67 10.28
CA GLY A 207 14.01 0.37 10.59
C GLY A 207 15.17 0.39 9.60
N VAL A 208 16.15 1.27 9.86
CA VAL A 208 17.31 1.51 8.98
C VAL A 208 18.08 0.20 8.69
N ASN A 209 18.19 -0.64 9.69
CA ASN A 209 18.89 -1.93 9.61
C ASN A 209 17.99 -3.10 9.22
N ALA A 210 16.84 -2.84 8.55
CA ALA A 210 16.00 -3.94 8.06
C ALA A 210 16.77 -4.82 7.07
N GLY A 211 16.74 -6.14 7.28
CA GLY A 211 17.51 -7.15 6.55
C GLY A 211 18.76 -7.65 7.27
N VAL A 212 19.21 -6.98 8.32
CA VAL A 212 20.34 -7.45 9.11
C VAL A 212 19.99 -8.76 9.83
N ILE A 213 20.90 -9.72 9.72
CA ILE A 213 20.84 -11.04 10.33
C ILE A 213 21.69 -11.02 11.59
N ASP A 214 21.22 -11.66 12.65
CA ASP A 214 21.94 -11.75 13.93
C ASP A 214 21.73 -13.14 14.56
N THR A 215 22.82 -13.74 15.04
CA THR A 215 22.82 -14.99 15.79
C THR A 215 22.57 -14.77 17.28
N ASN A 216 22.89 -13.56 17.79
CA ASN A 216 22.49 -13.16 19.15
C ASN A 216 21.04 -12.69 19.14
N THR A 217 20.14 -13.57 19.54
CA THR A 217 18.69 -13.35 19.43
C THR A 217 18.03 -12.99 20.77
N ILE A 218 18.75 -13.03 21.88
CA ILE A 218 18.21 -12.90 23.25
C ILE A 218 17.46 -11.57 23.42
N ASP A 219 18.09 -10.45 23.04
CA ASP A 219 17.56 -9.10 23.22
C ASP A 219 16.71 -8.62 22.05
N LYS A 220 16.38 -9.49 21.08
CA LYS A 220 15.63 -9.09 19.88
C LYS A 220 14.13 -9.06 20.17
N SER A 221 13.50 -7.93 19.82
CA SER A 221 12.06 -7.77 19.99
C SER A 221 11.27 -8.51 18.90
N ILE A 222 10.21 -9.20 19.29
CA ILE A 222 9.26 -9.88 18.40
C ILE A 222 8.53 -8.89 17.45
N GLN A 223 8.46 -7.61 17.83
CA GLN A 223 7.83 -6.57 17.00
C GLN A 223 8.72 -6.13 15.85
N SER A 224 10.03 -6.31 15.96
CA SER A 224 11.01 -5.81 14.99
C SER A 224 11.87 -6.89 14.33
N HIS A 225 11.71 -8.16 14.69
CA HIS A 225 12.48 -9.27 14.12
C HIS A 225 11.59 -10.45 13.74
N TYR A 226 12.03 -11.19 12.74
CA TYR A 226 11.63 -12.57 12.48
C TYR A 226 12.65 -13.49 13.11
N PHE A 227 12.20 -14.62 13.64
CA PHE A 227 13.06 -15.68 14.17
C PHE A 227 12.99 -16.86 13.22
N ILE A 228 14.13 -17.39 12.83
CA ILE A 228 14.26 -18.40 11.78
C ILE A 228 15.07 -19.58 12.28
N GLN A 229 14.56 -20.76 11.98
CA GLN A 229 15.25 -22.03 12.17
C GLN A 229 15.54 -22.66 10.82
N PHE A 230 16.78 -23.06 10.57
CA PHE A 230 17.14 -23.81 9.37
C PHE A 230 16.70 -25.27 9.48
N THR A 231 16.28 -25.84 8.35
CA THR A 231 15.75 -27.21 8.27
C THR A 231 16.39 -28.02 7.14
N ASN A 232 17.41 -27.48 6.46
CA ASN A 232 18.07 -28.08 5.30
C ASN A 232 19.24 -29.02 5.67
N GLY A 233 19.51 -29.24 6.95
CA GLY A 233 20.58 -30.09 7.42
C GLY A 233 22.00 -29.53 7.28
N LYS A 234 22.19 -28.33 6.72
CA LYS A 234 23.49 -27.66 6.61
C LYS A 234 23.86 -26.99 7.94
N ASN A 235 25.16 -26.73 8.14
CA ASN A 235 25.63 -25.97 9.29
C ASN A 235 25.06 -24.56 9.29
N ILE A 236 24.87 -23.98 10.47
CA ILE A 236 24.34 -22.60 10.62
C ILE A 236 25.26 -21.59 9.95
N SER A 237 26.60 -21.76 10.07
CA SER A 237 27.59 -20.89 9.44
C SER A 237 27.47 -20.86 7.91
N ASP A 238 27.26 -22.02 7.27
CA ASP A 238 27.14 -22.13 5.82
C ASP A 238 25.86 -21.47 5.33
N ASN A 239 24.76 -21.67 6.07
CA ASN A 239 23.48 -20.99 5.77
C ASN A 239 23.62 -19.47 5.90
N ILE A 240 24.29 -18.97 6.95
CA ILE A 240 24.51 -17.53 7.15
C ILE A 240 25.39 -16.98 6.01
N GLN A 241 26.43 -17.66 5.61
CA GLN A 241 27.29 -17.26 4.49
C GLN A 241 26.48 -17.08 3.20
N SER A 242 25.53 -17.98 2.93
CA SER A 242 24.68 -17.93 1.75
C SER A 242 23.74 -16.71 1.77
N ILE A 243 23.20 -16.31 2.93
CA ILE A 243 22.16 -15.29 3.03
C ILE A 243 22.65 -13.90 3.46
N GLN A 244 23.88 -13.76 3.98
CA GLN A 244 24.38 -12.48 4.51
C GLN A 244 24.57 -11.38 3.45
N SER A 245 24.74 -11.75 2.18
CA SER A 245 24.91 -10.83 1.05
C SER A 245 23.59 -10.33 0.46
N ILE A 246 22.44 -10.83 0.91
CA ILE A 246 21.13 -10.46 0.40
C ILE A 246 20.88 -8.96 0.58
N LYS A 247 20.55 -8.28 -0.52
CA LYS A 247 20.14 -6.88 -0.52
C LYS A 247 18.64 -6.78 -0.78
N TYR A 248 17.93 -6.15 0.13
CA TYR A 248 16.50 -5.89 -0.02
C TYR A 248 16.29 -4.48 -0.60
N GLU A 249 15.24 -4.32 -1.41
CA GLU A 249 14.86 -3.01 -1.93
C GLU A 249 14.64 -2.00 -0.78
N THR A 250 15.10 -0.77 -1.02
CA THR A 250 14.93 0.34 -0.11
C THR A 250 13.90 1.32 -0.67
N ASN A 251 13.32 2.17 0.19
CA ASN A 251 12.40 3.27 -0.20
C ASN A 251 11.05 2.82 -0.79
N ASN A 252 10.55 1.65 -0.40
CA ASN A 252 9.23 1.15 -0.80
C ASN A 252 8.17 1.22 0.32
N THR A 253 8.39 2.06 1.34
CA THR A 253 7.44 2.28 2.46
C THR A 253 7.39 3.76 2.83
N VAL A 254 6.22 4.23 3.24
CA VAL A 254 5.98 5.61 3.76
C VAL A 254 6.55 5.79 5.17
N GLY A 255 6.74 4.71 5.90
CA GLY A 255 7.32 4.68 7.23
C GLY A 255 8.77 4.17 7.21
N PRO A 256 9.29 3.76 8.36
CA PRO A 256 10.58 3.11 8.42
C PRO A 256 10.66 1.94 7.45
N ARG A 257 11.81 1.75 6.81
CA ARG A 257 12.08 0.60 5.93
C ARG A 257 11.54 -0.67 6.58
N SER A 258 10.84 -1.49 5.83
CA SER A 258 10.31 -2.77 6.32
C SER A 258 10.44 -3.86 5.28
N ILE A 259 10.70 -5.08 5.76
CA ILE A 259 10.79 -6.30 4.95
C ILE A 259 9.65 -7.22 5.38
N SER A 260 8.86 -7.66 4.44
CA SER A 260 7.76 -8.60 4.66
C SER A 260 8.28 -10.06 4.69
N LYS A 261 7.50 -10.96 5.28
CA LYS A 261 7.83 -12.42 5.22
C LYS A 261 7.99 -12.92 3.78
N PRO A 262 7.11 -12.60 2.81
CA PRO A 262 7.29 -13.03 1.42
C PRO A 262 8.63 -12.58 0.81
N GLU A 263 9.09 -11.35 1.11
CA GLU A 263 10.40 -10.88 0.62
C GLU A 263 11.54 -11.70 1.21
N VAL A 264 11.48 -12.05 2.52
CA VAL A 264 12.47 -12.91 3.15
C VAL A 264 12.42 -14.32 2.57
N ILE A 265 11.21 -14.89 2.37
CA ILE A 265 11.04 -16.24 1.83
C ILE A 265 11.69 -16.33 0.45
N ARG A 266 11.36 -15.40 -0.47
CA ARG A 266 11.93 -15.40 -1.81
C ARG A 266 13.45 -15.32 -1.79
N ALA A 267 13.99 -14.31 -1.09
CA ALA A 267 15.41 -14.07 -1.03
C ALA A 267 16.19 -15.25 -0.39
N PHE A 268 15.64 -15.87 0.66
CA PHE A 268 16.25 -17.00 1.32
C PHE A 268 16.15 -18.28 0.47
N ASN A 269 15.00 -18.53 -0.17
CA ASN A 269 14.85 -19.67 -1.08
C ASN A 269 15.89 -19.61 -2.19
N GLU A 270 16.04 -18.44 -2.84
CA GLU A 270 17.05 -18.25 -3.89
C GLU A 270 18.47 -18.50 -3.36
N ALA A 271 18.85 -17.86 -2.25
CA ALA A 271 20.21 -17.93 -1.72
C ALA A 271 20.56 -19.31 -1.16
N LEU A 272 19.61 -20.04 -0.57
CA LEU A 272 19.85 -21.37 0.02
C LEU A 272 19.82 -22.49 -1.03
N GLN A 273 19.16 -22.28 -2.19
CA GLN A 273 19.12 -23.23 -3.31
C GLN A 273 20.35 -23.15 -4.20
N THR A 274 20.96 -21.96 -4.36
CA THR A 274 22.12 -21.74 -5.27
C THR A 274 23.39 -22.52 -4.88
N ASN A 275 23.43 -23.18 -3.71
CA ASN A 275 24.56 -23.95 -3.20
C ASN A 275 24.33 -25.48 -3.28
N ILE A 276 23.58 -25.96 -4.28
CA ILE A 276 23.36 -27.40 -4.53
C ILE A 276 24.15 -27.86 -5.79
N GLU A 277 25.27 -27.20 -6.12
CA GLU A 277 26.23 -27.71 -7.08
C GLU A 277 27.52 -28.18 -6.40
#